data_622bddd1d00d81741fdbc20c088cf874
#
_entry.id   622bddd1d00d81741fdbc20c088cf874
#
_cell.length_a   1.000
_cell.length_b   1.000
_cell.length_c   1.000
_cell.angle_alpha   90.00
_cell.angle_beta   90.00
_cell.angle_gamma   90.00
#
_symmetry.space_group_name_H-M   'P 1'
#
loop_
_entity.id
_entity.type
_entity.pdbx_description
1 polymer ?
#
loop_
_entity_poly.entity_id
_entity_poly.type
_entity_poly.pdbx_seq_one_letter_code
_entity_poly.pdbx_strand_id
1 'polypeptide(L)'
;MKKLLLLVIIAGLLLGFYVLGEQWLLPETYQALYQQDPVQTAGLFFIIYLLVAALSIPGAALMTLIAGAVFGLAQGLLIASFASSLGATLAFLMSRLLLKDWVQNKFSSYLKTINDGIEKDGPFYLFTLRLIPVIPFFAINLLMGLMPITAWRFYWVSQLGMLAGTAVYVNAGAEFAAVIGQKEGFSVAGIMTPGLLGALVLLAIFPWLARAVINQVQGRRALMKRAKGRAKPNKFDDNLIVIGGGAAGLVSSIIGSAVKAKVTLIEKHKMGGDCLNTGCVPSKALIHAAKIAHDTQQGFKSGLLMNDQSCRQPQVDFKQVMKHVHDSIKAIEPHDSVERYEGLGVSCATGQAKIISPWEVEIQHLDGRVEIRSAANIIIATGGRPRLPEIPGLEQITYYTSDTLWQMTELPKRLLVLGAGPIGCELGQAFSRLGAD
;
A
#
# COMPACT_ATOMS: atom_id res chain seq x y z
N MET A 1 -28.25 -12.82 -32.48
CA MET A 1 -28.25 -14.29 -32.76
C MET A 1 -27.04 -14.99 -32.14
N LYS A 2 -25.76 -14.68 -32.48
CA LYS A 2 -24.55 -15.40 -31.97
C LYS A 2 -24.45 -15.44 -30.45
N LYS A 3 -24.71 -14.31 -29.73
CA LYS A 3 -24.67 -14.26 -28.25
C LYS A 3 -25.77 -15.12 -27.60
N LEU A 4 -26.97 -15.14 -28.17
CA LEU A 4 -28.08 -15.97 -27.68
C LEU A 4 -27.81 -17.46 -27.86
N LEU A 5 -27.29 -17.85 -29.04
CA LEU A 5 -26.90 -19.24 -29.31
C LEU A 5 -25.81 -19.72 -28.31
N LEU A 6 -24.82 -18.88 -28.06
CA LEU A 6 -23.77 -19.20 -27.10
C LEU A 6 -24.32 -19.36 -25.65
N LEU A 7 -25.25 -18.50 -25.24
CA LEU A 7 -25.92 -18.62 -23.93
C LEU A 7 -26.74 -19.91 -23.82
N VAL A 8 -27.45 -20.32 -24.88
CA VAL A 8 -28.22 -21.58 -24.92
C VAL A 8 -27.27 -22.78 -24.81
N ILE A 9 -26.14 -22.76 -25.53
CA ILE A 9 -25.13 -23.83 -25.45
C ILE A 9 -24.55 -23.92 -24.02
N ILE A 10 -24.17 -22.79 -23.41
CA ILE A 10 -23.65 -22.75 -22.04
C ILE A 10 -24.70 -23.29 -21.06
N ALA A 11 -25.94 -22.84 -21.15
CA ALA A 11 -27.03 -23.32 -20.29
C ALA A 11 -27.30 -24.82 -20.48
N GLY A 12 -27.25 -25.33 -21.70
CA GLY A 12 -27.38 -26.76 -21.96
C GLY A 12 -26.24 -27.59 -21.38
N LEU A 13 -24.99 -27.12 -21.51
CA LEU A 13 -23.83 -27.77 -20.91
C LEU A 13 -23.85 -27.74 -19.37
N LEU A 14 -24.27 -26.63 -18.77
CA LEU A 14 -24.42 -26.53 -17.31
C LEU A 14 -25.52 -27.46 -16.80
N LEU A 15 -26.67 -27.55 -17.50
CA LEU A 15 -27.75 -28.45 -17.14
C LEU A 15 -27.31 -29.92 -17.30
N GLY A 16 -26.64 -30.26 -18.40
CA GLY A 16 -26.08 -31.58 -18.62
C GLY A 16 -25.07 -31.98 -17.56
N PHE A 17 -24.19 -31.06 -17.16
CA PHE A 17 -23.24 -31.28 -16.08
C PHE A 17 -23.95 -31.43 -14.72
N TYR A 18 -24.99 -30.66 -14.44
CA TYR A 18 -25.78 -30.77 -13.20
C TYR A 18 -26.49 -32.14 -13.11
N VAL A 19 -27.00 -32.65 -14.20
CA VAL A 19 -27.78 -33.92 -14.23
C VAL A 19 -26.86 -35.15 -14.25
N LEU A 20 -25.73 -35.08 -14.95
CA LEU A 20 -24.85 -36.23 -15.23
C LEU A 20 -23.44 -36.06 -14.63
N GLY A 21 -23.11 -34.90 -14.09
CA GLY A 21 -21.73 -34.49 -13.82
C GLY A 21 -21.14 -35.01 -12.50
N GLU A 22 -21.94 -35.38 -11.53
CA GLU A 22 -21.46 -35.74 -10.18
C GLU A 22 -20.51 -36.93 -10.24
N GLN A 23 -20.81 -37.95 -11.02
CA GLN A 23 -19.95 -39.12 -11.21
C GLN A 23 -18.60 -38.80 -11.87
N TRP A 24 -18.49 -37.71 -12.65
CA TRP A 24 -17.28 -37.30 -13.33
C TRP A 24 -16.34 -36.44 -12.44
N LEU A 25 -16.74 -36.19 -11.21
CA LEU A 25 -15.90 -35.57 -10.17
C LEU A 25 -15.35 -36.60 -9.17
N LEU A 26 -15.58 -37.90 -9.39
CA LEU A 26 -15.13 -38.98 -8.52
C LEU A 26 -13.86 -39.63 -9.08
N PRO A 27 -12.78 -39.80 -8.28
CA PRO A 27 -11.54 -40.45 -8.72
C PRO A 27 -11.75 -41.90 -9.16
N GLU A 28 -12.67 -42.61 -8.53
CA GLU A 28 -12.97 -44.03 -8.80
C GLU A 28 -13.47 -44.25 -10.22
N THR A 29 -14.25 -43.33 -10.77
CA THR A 29 -14.74 -43.39 -12.15
C THR A 29 -13.57 -43.42 -13.14
N TYR A 30 -12.59 -42.56 -12.95
CA TYR A 30 -11.42 -42.51 -13.84
C TYR A 30 -10.43 -43.65 -13.60
N GLN A 31 -10.27 -44.13 -12.37
CA GLN A 31 -9.42 -45.28 -12.07
C GLN A 31 -9.94 -46.56 -12.73
N ALA A 32 -11.26 -46.80 -12.69
CA ALA A 32 -11.87 -47.93 -13.36
C ALA A 32 -11.71 -47.87 -14.90
N LEU A 33 -11.87 -46.68 -15.50
CA LEU A 33 -11.68 -46.49 -16.94
C LEU A 33 -10.19 -46.58 -17.34
N TYR A 34 -9.29 -46.07 -16.52
CA TYR A 34 -7.84 -46.07 -16.78
C TYR A 34 -7.26 -47.49 -16.83
N GLN A 35 -7.80 -48.42 -16.06
CA GLN A 35 -7.40 -49.83 -16.13
C GLN A 35 -7.84 -50.50 -17.45
N GLN A 36 -8.86 -49.98 -18.13
CA GLN A 36 -9.35 -50.52 -19.40
C GLN A 36 -8.60 -49.91 -20.59
N ASP A 37 -8.55 -48.58 -20.66
CA ASP A 37 -7.84 -47.84 -21.71
C ASP A 37 -7.27 -46.53 -21.17
N PRO A 38 -5.95 -46.49 -20.91
CA PRO A 38 -5.27 -45.31 -20.37
C PRO A 38 -5.36 -44.09 -21.30
N VAL A 39 -5.29 -44.28 -22.62
CA VAL A 39 -5.25 -43.17 -23.60
C VAL A 39 -6.63 -42.54 -23.74
N GLN A 40 -7.67 -43.36 -23.88
CA GLN A 40 -9.05 -42.84 -23.94
C GLN A 40 -9.44 -42.13 -22.66
N THR A 41 -9.07 -42.68 -21.51
CA THR A 41 -9.33 -42.09 -20.19
C THR A 41 -8.64 -40.74 -20.05
N ALA A 42 -7.40 -40.60 -20.47
CA ALA A 42 -6.67 -39.33 -20.44
C ALA A 42 -7.34 -38.28 -21.34
N GLY A 43 -7.77 -38.67 -22.54
CA GLY A 43 -8.52 -37.80 -23.45
C GLY A 43 -9.88 -37.35 -22.90
N LEU A 44 -10.63 -38.30 -22.36
CA LEU A 44 -11.93 -38.01 -21.71
C LEU A 44 -11.77 -37.08 -20.51
N PHE A 45 -10.82 -37.36 -19.63
CA PHE A 45 -10.51 -36.50 -18.48
C PHE A 45 -10.11 -35.10 -18.90
N PHE A 46 -9.25 -34.97 -19.91
CA PHE A 46 -8.83 -33.69 -20.48
C PHE A 46 -10.01 -32.85 -20.92
N ILE A 47 -10.96 -33.45 -21.68
CA ILE A 47 -12.14 -32.77 -22.21
C ILE A 47 -13.06 -32.33 -21.04
N ILE A 48 -13.31 -33.22 -20.08
CA ILE A 48 -14.17 -32.92 -18.92
C ILE A 48 -13.53 -31.78 -18.09
N TYR A 49 -12.24 -31.88 -17.80
CA TYR A 49 -11.55 -30.83 -17.04
C TYR A 49 -11.56 -29.48 -17.79
N LEU A 50 -11.31 -29.49 -19.09
CA LEU A 50 -11.42 -28.31 -19.96
C LEU A 50 -12.82 -27.68 -19.88
N LEU A 51 -13.89 -28.47 -19.91
CA LEU A 51 -15.27 -27.99 -19.79
C LEU A 51 -15.56 -27.42 -18.41
N VAL A 52 -15.14 -28.09 -17.33
CA VAL A 52 -15.27 -27.61 -15.95
C VAL A 52 -14.61 -26.24 -15.80
N ALA A 53 -13.38 -26.10 -16.30
CA ALA A 53 -12.64 -24.84 -16.26
C ALA A 53 -13.27 -23.75 -17.17
N ALA A 54 -13.73 -24.11 -18.36
CA ALA A 54 -14.35 -23.18 -19.31
C ALA A 54 -15.70 -22.65 -18.82
N LEU A 55 -16.52 -23.52 -18.22
CA LEU A 55 -17.82 -23.15 -17.66
C LEU A 55 -17.70 -22.47 -16.29
N SER A 56 -16.46 -22.33 -15.78
CA SER A 56 -16.18 -21.74 -14.48
C SER A 56 -16.87 -22.44 -13.31
N ILE A 57 -17.04 -23.76 -13.41
CA ILE A 57 -17.64 -24.60 -12.37
C ILE A 57 -16.63 -24.72 -11.21
N PRO A 58 -17.06 -24.55 -9.95
CA PRO A 58 -16.20 -24.80 -8.80
C PRO A 58 -15.82 -26.27 -8.72
N GLY A 59 -14.54 -26.61 -8.90
CA GLY A 59 -14.07 -28.00 -8.96
C GLY A 59 -12.70 -28.14 -9.63
N ALA A 60 -12.14 -27.08 -10.19
CA ALA A 60 -10.84 -27.12 -10.88
C ALA A 60 -9.70 -27.66 -9.98
N ALA A 61 -9.66 -27.30 -8.70
CA ALA A 61 -8.70 -27.82 -7.75
C ALA A 61 -8.88 -29.33 -7.50
N LEU A 62 -10.13 -29.79 -7.40
CA LEU A 62 -10.47 -31.21 -7.27
C LEU A 62 -10.03 -31.99 -8.50
N MET A 63 -10.32 -31.47 -9.71
CA MET A 63 -9.87 -32.09 -10.95
C MET A 63 -8.35 -32.20 -11.02
N THR A 64 -7.62 -31.18 -10.50
CA THR A 64 -6.15 -31.23 -10.42
C THR A 64 -5.66 -32.35 -9.49
N LEU A 65 -6.29 -32.51 -8.33
CA LEU A 65 -6.00 -33.64 -7.40
C LEU A 65 -6.31 -35.00 -8.04
N ILE A 66 -7.45 -35.13 -8.72
CA ILE A 66 -7.84 -36.35 -9.42
C ILE A 66 -6.84 -36.70 -10.53
N ALA A 67 -6.36 -35.69 -11.28
CA ALA A 67 -5.32 -35.89 -12.28
C ALA A 67 -4.06 -36.55 -11.68
N GLY A 68 -3.62 -36.10 -10.51
CA GLY A 68 -2.51 -36.71 -9.78
C GLY A 68 -2.83 -38.14 -9.31
N ALA A 69 -4.02 -38.35 -8.75
CA ALA A 69 -4.46 -39.62 -8.23
C ALA A 69 -4.61 -40.72 -9.27
N VAL A 70 -5.00 -40.36 -10.51
CA VAL A 70 -5.26 -41.32 -11.60
C VAL A 70 -4.04 -41.51 -12.48
N PHE A 71 -3.38 -40.43 -12.89
CA PHE A 71 -2.31 -40.43 -13.90
C PHE A 71 -0.91 -40.30 -13.30
N GLY A 72 -0.79 -40.10 -11.98
CA GLY A 72 0.48 -39.82 -11.33
C GLY A 72 1.01 -38.41 -11.61
N LEU A 73 2.21 -38.11 -11.10
CA LEU A 73 2.76 -36.74 -11.14
C LEU A 73 3.01 -36.25 -12.57
N ALA A 74 3.73 -37.00 -13.40
CA ALA A 74 4.20 -36.51 -14.70
C ALA A 74 3.06 -36.33 -15.72
N GLN A 75 2.26 -37.39 -15.92
CA GLN A 75 1.13 -37.36 -16.86
C GLN A 75 -0.01 -36.47 -16.33
N GLY A 76 -0.32 -36.56 -15.03
CA GLY A 76 -1.32 -35.73 -14.38
C GLY A 76 -0.99 -34.25 -14.50
N LEU A 77 0.28 -33.86 -14.33
CA LEU A 77 0.72 -32.47 -14.49
C LEU A 77 0.54 -31.96 -15.92
N LEU A 78 0.91 -32.74 -16.92
CA LEU A 78 0.71 -32.36 -18.31
C LEU A 78 -0.81 -32.20 -18.64
N ILE A 79 -1.62 -33.21 -18.32
CA ILE A 79 -3.06 -33.19 -18.59
C ILE A 79 -3.72 -32.01 -17.88
N ALA A 80 -3.49 -31.88 -16.56
CA ALA A 80 -4.13 -30.82 -15.75
C ALA A 80 -3.69 -29.41 -16.16
N SER A 81 -2.41 -29.21 -16.45
CA SER A 81 -1.85 -27.93 -16.84
C SER A 81 -2.43 -27.41 -18.15
N PHE A 82 -2.49 -28.26 -19.19
CA PHE A 82 -3.06 -27.86 -20.48
C PHE A 82 -4.58 -27.74 -20.44
N ALA A 83 -5.28 -28.68 -19.82
CA ALA A 83 -6.75 -28.63 -19.72
C ALA A 83 -7.23 -27.39 -18.96
N SER A 84 -6.63 -27.10 -17.81
CA SER A 84 -7.00 -25.93 -17.01
C SER A 84 -6.71 -24.61 -17.71
N SER A 85 -5.55 -24.48 -18.39
CA SER A 85 -5.16 -23.24 -19.08
C SER A 85 -5.99 -22.99 -20.34
N LEU A 86 -6.29 -24.02 -21.11
CA LEU A 86 -7.19 -23.93 -22.27
C LEU A 86 -8.63 -23.62 -21.82
N GLY A 87 -9.13 -24.30 -20.80
CA GLY A 87 -10.43 -24.04 -20.22
C GLY A 87 -10.56 -22.61 -19.67
N ALA A 88 -9.53 -22.14 -18.94
CA ALA A 88 -9.45 -20.75 -18.48
C ALA A 88 -9.51 -19.75 -19.64
N THR A 89 -8.84 -20.07 -20.76
CA THR A 89 -8.83 -19.22 -21.95
C THR A 89 -10.20 -19.20 -22.64
N LEU A 90 -10.91 -20.32 -22.66
CA LEU A 90 -12.29 -20.35 -23.15
C LEU A 90 -13.23 -19.52 -22.26
N ALA A 91 -13.13 -19.64 -20.93
CA ALA A 91 -13.88 -18.81 -19.97
C ALA A 91 -13.61 -17.32 -20.18
N PHE A 92 -12.34 -16.96 -20.35
CA PHE A 92 -11.89 -15.60 -20.68
C PHE A 92 -12.52 -15.09 -21.99
N LEU A 93 -12.52 -15.89 -23.05
CA LEU A 93 -13.12 -15.51 -24.34
C LEU A 93 -14.65 -15.38 -24.25
N MET A 94 -15.31 -16.28 -23.52
CA MET A 94 -16.76 -16.19 -23.27
C MET A 94 -17.11 -14.91 -22.50
N SER A 95 -16.37 -14.59 -21.44
CA SER A 95 -16.55 -13.33 -20.70
C SER A 95 -16.39 -12.13 -21.63
N ARG A 96 -15.36 -12.14 -22.47
CA ARG A 96 -15.11 -11.05 -23.44
C ARG A 96 -16.23 -10.87 -24.44
N LEU A 97 -16.77 -11.96 -24.95
CA LEU A 97 -17.84 -11.92 -25.97
C LEU A 97 -19.20 -11.52 -25.38
N LEU A 98 -19.49 -11.96 -24.15
CA LEU A 98 -20.80 -11.77 -23.54
C LEU A 98 -20.90 -10.51 -22.70
N LEU A 99 -19.90 -10.21 -21.87
CA LEU A 99 -20.00 -9.25 -20.79
C LEU A 99 -19.25 -7.93 -21.05
N LYS A 100 -18.27 -7.89 -21.96
CA LYS A 100 -17.40 -6.73 -22.14
C LYS A 100 -18.17 -5.44 -22.43
N ASP A 101 -19.08 -5.47 -23.38
CA ASP A 101 -19.83 -4.27 -23.79
C ASP A 101 -20.72 -3.74 -22.65
N TRP A 102 -21.37 -4.64 -21.92
CA TRP A 102 -22.23 -4.31 -20.80
C TRP A 102 -21.46 -3.69 -19.65
N VAL A 103 -20.30 -4.27 -19.29
CA VAL A 103 -19.47 -3.76 -18.18
C VAL A 103 -18.79 -2.45 -18.56
N GLN A 104 -18.30 -2.30 -19.78
CA GLN A 104 -17.69 -1.06 -20.25
C GLN A 104 -18.68 0.10 -20.24
N ASN A 105 -19.93 -0.14 -20.65
CA ASN A 105 -20.96 0.90 -20.62
C ASN A 105 -21.38 1.30 -19.20
N LYS A 106 -21.41 0.35 -18.26
CA LYS A 106 -21.92 0.60 -16.91
C LYS A 106 -20.84 1.12 -15.92
N PHE A 107 -19.56 0.79 -16.13
CA PHE A 107 -18.45 1.05 -15.20
C PHE A 107 -17.26 1.74 -15.87
N SER A 108 -17.47 2.54 -16.90
CA SER A 108 -16.42 3.18 -17.71
C SER A 108 -15.40 3.99 -16.91
N SER A 109 -15.84 4.72 -15.89
CA SER A 109 -14.97 5.57 -15.06
C SER A 109 -13.99 4.77 -14.18
N TYR A 110 -14.44 3.62 -13.64
CA TYR A 110 -13.60 2.74 -12.82
C TYR A 110 -12.62 1.91 -13.67
N LEU A 111 -13.04 1.53 -14.88
CA LEU A 111 -12.22 0.72 -15.77
C LEU A 111 -11.02 1.47 -16.33
N LYS A 112 -11.08 2.79 -16.49
CA LYS A 112 -9.97 3.59 -17.04
C LYS A 112 -8.70 3.45 -16.21
N THR A 113 -8.80 3.62 -14.88
CA THR A 113 -7.64 3.50 -13.96
C THR A 113 -7.05 2.08 -13.94
N ILE A 114 -7.92 1.05 -14.01
CA ILE A 114 -7.50 -0.36 -14.04
C ILE A 114 -6.87 -0.70 -15.40
N ASN A 115 -7.45 -0.23 -16.50
CA ASN A 115 -6.93 -0.46 -17.84
C ASN A 115 -5.55 0.15 -18.05
N ASP A 116 -5.31 1.39 -17.57
CA ASP A 116 -4.01 2.06 -17.64
C ASP A 116 -2.91 1.28 -16.90
N GLY A 117 -3.24 0.64 -15.78
CA GLY A 117 -2.35 -0.24 -15.03
C GLY A 117 -2.03 -1.55 -15.77
N ILE A 118 -3.03 -2.15 -16.39
CA ILE A 118 -2.90 -3.42 -17.13
C ILE A 118 -2.21 -3.22 -18.48
N GLU A 119 -2.38 -2.10 -19.17
CA GLU A 119 -1.64 -1.80 -20.40
C GLU A 119 -0.13 -1.71 -20.17
N LYS A 120 0.29 -1.20 -19.01
CA LYS A 120 1.72 -1.06 -18.66
C LYS A 120 2.37 -2.36 -18.21
N ASP A 121 1.70 -3.16 -17.36
CA ASP A 121 2.28 -4.35 -16.71
C ASP A 121 1.32 -5.55 -16.67
N GLY A 122 0.29 -5.60 -17.54
CA GLY A 122 -0.80 -6.58 -17.53
C GLY A 122 -0.40 -8.05 -17.49
N PRO A 123 0.60 -8.49 -18.29
CA PRO A 123 1.07 -9.88 -18.22
C PRO A 123 1.66 -10.25 -16.86
N PHE A 124 2.41 -9.34 -16.23
CA PHE A 124 2.98 -9.57 -14.91
C PHE A 124 1.90 -9.54 -13.81
N TYR A 125 0.91 -8.66 -13.94
CA TYR A 125 -0.23 -8.61 -13.04
C TYR A 125 -1.03 -9.91 -13.07
N LEU A 126 -1.34 -10.42 -14.27
CA LEU A 126 -2.00 -11.72 -14.43
C LEU A 126 -1.16 -12.86 -13.85
N PHE A 127 0.16 -12.88 -14.13
CA PHE A 127 1.07 -13.87 -13.56
C PHE A 127 1.05 -13.88 -12.03
N THR A 128 1.07 -12.70 -11.43
CA THR A 128 0.95 -12.52 -9.98
C THR A 128 -0.35 -13.09 -9.43
N LEU A 129 -1.49 -12.79 -10.08
CA LEU A 129 -2.79 -13.32 -9.68
C LEU A 129 -2.88 -14.84 -9.79
N ARG A 130 -2.19 -15.46 -10.75
CA ARG A 130 -2.14 -16.92 -10.93
C ARG A 130 -1.29 -17.63 -9.87
N LEU A 131 -0.24 -16.97 -9.38
CA LEU A 131 0.62 -17.53 -8.33
C LEU A 131 0.00 -17.43 -6.95
N ILE A 132 -0.89 -16.45 -6.70
CA ILE A 132 -1.52 -16.26 -5.38
C ILE A 132 -2.93 -16.87 -5.41
N PRO A 133 -3.20 -18.00 -4.78
CA PRO A 133 -4.50 -18.68 -4.81
C PRO A 133 -5.55 -18.03 -3.87
N VAL A 134 -5.49 -16.70 -3.66
CA VAL A 134 -6.44 -15.96 -2.84
C VAL A 134 -7.70 -15.62 -3.63
N ILE A 135 -7.56 -15.35 -4.95
CA ILE A 135 -8.68 -15.02 -5.80
C ILE A 135 -9.17 -16.31 -6.48
N PRO A 136 -10.47 -16.59 -6.44
CA PRO A 136 -11.02 -17.78 -7.09
C PRO A 136 -10.64 -17.84 -8.57
N PHE A 137 -10.27 -19.03 -9.05
CA PHE A 137 -9.83 -19.29 -10.42
C PHE A 137 -10.78 -18.73 -11.48
N PHE A 138 -12.09 -18.94 -11.30
CA PHE A 138 -13.09 -18.43 -12.23
C PHE A 138 -13.17 -16.91 -12.25
N ALA A 139 -12.98 -16.23 -11.12
CA ALA A 139 -13.03 -14.78 -11.04
C ALA A 139 -11.92 -14.13 -11.88
N ILE A 140 -10.71 -14.70 -11.84
CA ILE A 140 -9.57 -14.22 -12.65
C ILE A 140 -9.92 -14.36 -14.15
N ASN A 141 -10.48 -15.50 -14.57
CA ASN A 141 -10.82 -15.75 -15.97
C ASN A 141 -11.85 -14.74 -16.47
N LEU A 142 -12.91 -14.49 -15.70
CA LEU A 142 -13.98 -13.57 -16.07
C LEU A 142 -13.48 -12.12 -16.10
N LEU A 143 -12.79 -11.67 -15.05
CA LEU A 143 -12.27 -10.31 -14.94
C LEU A 143 -11.27 -9.99 -16.06
N MET A 144 -10.33 -10.89 -16.34
CA MET A 144 -9.34 -10.69 -17.38
C MET A 144 -9.96 -10.67 -18.79
N GLY A 145 -11.10 -11.32 -19.01
CA GLY A 145 -11.87 -11.23 -20.24
C GLY A 145 -12.34 -9.80 -20.56
N LEU A 146 -12.57 -8.98 -19.52
CA LEU A 146 -13.01 -7.59 -19.64
C LEU A 146 -11.86 -6.61 -19.89
N MET A 147 -10.62 -7.06 -19.67
CA MET A 147 -9.41 -6.22 -19.70
C MET A 147 -8.72 -6.23 -21.09
N PRO A 148 -7.90 -5.21 -21.42
CA PRO A 148 -7.21 -5.10 -22.70
C PRO A 148 -5.97 -6.02 -22.80
N ILE A 149 -6.13 -7.33 -22.54
CA ILE A 149 -5.10 -8.35 -22.72
C ILE A 149 -5.47 -9.28 -23.87
N THR A 150 -4.52 -9.65 -24.73
CA THR A 150 -4.81 -10.58 -25.83
C THR A 150 -4.99 -12.01 -25.33
N ALA A 151 -5.81 -12.83 -26.00
CA ALA A 151 -6.03 -14.24 -25.63
C ALA A 151 -4.74 -15.06 -25.60
N TRP A 152 -3.81 -14.80 -26.54
CA TRP A 152 -2.51 -15.45 -26.59
C TRP A 152 -1.65 -15.14 -25.35
N ARG A 153 -1.58 -13.86 -24.96
CA ARG A 153 -0.87 -13.46 -23.73
C ARG A 153 -1.54 -14.04 -22.49
N PHE A 154 -2.87 -14.03 -22.43
CA PHE A 154 -3.61 -14.62 -21.32
C PHE A 154 -3.31 -16.11 -21.18
N TYR A 155 -3.33 -16.88 -22.28
CA TYR A 155 -3.02 -18.31 -22.27
C TYR A 155 -1.62 -18.60 -21.73
N TRP A 156 -0.59 -18.03 -22.34
CA TRP A 156 0.81 -18.35 -21.94
C TRP A 156 1.16 -17.86 -20.53
N VAL A 157 0.67 -16.70 -20.15
CA VAL A 157 0.87 -16.19 -18.78
C VAL A 157 0.13 -17.07 -17.77
N SER A 158 -1.07 -17.53 -18.08
CA SER A 158 -1.81 -18.47 -17.23
C SER A 158 -1.14 -19.83 -17.16
N GLN A 159 -0.70 -20.37 -18.31
CA GLN A 159 0.02 -21.65 -18.40
C GLN A 159 1.23 -21.66 -17.46
N LEU A 160 2.09 -20.64 -17.57
CA LEU A 160 3.30 -20.55 -16.74
C LEU A 160 3.00 -20.20 -15.28
N GLY A 161 2.04 -19.30 -15.06
CA GLY A 161 1.70 -18.83 -13.72
C GLY A 161 0.99 -19.89 -12.86
N MET A 162 0.25 -20.80 -13.48
CA MET A 162 -0.43 -21.88 -12.76
C MET A 162 0.44 -23.13 -12.58
N LEU A 163 1.51 -23.30 -13.37
CA LEU A 163 2.28 -24.54 -13.43
C LEU A 163 2.80 -25.00 -12.07
N ALA A 164 3.35 -24.09 -11.28
CA ALA A 164 3.88 -24.40 -9.95
C ALA A 164 2.76 -24.87 -8.99
N GLY A 165 1.65 -24.15 -8.95
CA GLY A 165 0.49 -24.54 -8.17
C GLY A 165 -0.09 -25.87 -8.63
N THR A 166 -0.26 -26.07 -9.95
CA THR A 166 -0.74 -27.33 -10.52
C THR A 166 0.16 -28.50 -10.12
N ALA A 167 1.48 -28.32 -10.16
CA ALA A 167 2.43 -29.37 -9.74
C ALA A 167 2.25 -29.78 -8.27
N VAL A 168 2.03 -28.81 -7.38
CA VAL A 168 1.80 -29.07 -5.95
C VAL A 168 0.48 -29.85 -5.74
N TYR A 169 -0.60 -29.47 -6.41
CA TYR A 169 -1.89 -30.13 -6.30
C TYR A 169 -1.86 -31.54 -6.93
N VAL A 170 -1.25 -31.69 -8.10
CA VAL A 170 -1.10 -33.01 -8.74
C VAL A 170 -0.25 -33.94 -7.87
N ASN A 171 0.86 -33.44 -7.30
CA ASN A 171 1.67 -34.23 -6.38
C ASN A 171 0.88 -34.68 -5.14
N ALA A 172 0.12 -33.78 -4.54
CA ALA A 172 -0.74 -34.13 -3.41
C ALA A 172 -1.77 -35.20 -3.77
N GLY A 173 -2.37 -35.13 -4.97
CA GLY A 173 -3.29 -36.16 -5.48
C GLY A 173 -2.61 -37.52 -5.69
N ALA A 174 -1.42 -37.53 -6.26
CA ALA A 174 -0.65 -38.76 -6.50
C ALA A 174 -0.26 -39.46 -5.18
N GLU A 175 0.23 -38.70 -4.22
CA GLU A 175 0.58 -39.20 -2.89
C GLU A 175 -0.65 -39.73 -2.13
N PHE A 176 -1.78 -39.04 -2.22
CA PHE A 176 -3.04 -39.46 -1.61
C PHE A 176 -3.53 -40.81 -2.18
N ALA A 177 -3.46 -41.01 -3.50
CA ALA A 177 -3.83 -42.27 -4.13
C ALA A 177 -2.89 -43.42 -3.75
N ALA A 178 -1.59 -43.14 -3.65
CA ALA A 178 -0.59 -44.14 -3.22
C ALA A 178 -0.87 -44.67 -1.80
N VAL A 179 -1.38 -43.80 -0.92
CA VAL A 179 -1.73 -44.17 0.46
C VAL A 179 -3.02 -45.02 0.52
N ILE A 180 -4.05 -44.65 -0.24
CA ILE A 180 -5.33 -45.36 -0.27
C ILE A 180 -5.20 -46.74 -0.96
N GLY A 181 -4.33 -46.86 -1.96
CA GLY A 181 -4.09 -48.11 -2.69
C GLY A 181 -3.40 -49.21 -1.89
N GLN A 182 -2.84 -48.92 -0.72
CA GLN A 182 -2.24 -49.91 0.17
C GLN A 182 -3.36 -50.62 1.00
N LYS A 183 -3.69 -51.86 0.62
CA LYS A 183 -4.79 -52.64 1.14
C LYS A 183 -4.63 -53.17 2.57
N GLU A 184 -3.61 -52.79 3.34
CA GLU A 184 -3.40 -53.26 4.70
C GLU A 184 -3.93 -52.24 5.72
N GLY A 185 -5.02 -52.57 6.36
CA GLY A 185 -5.58 -52.03 7.61
C GLY A 185 -5.53 -50.51 7.79
N PHE A 186 -6.66 -49.86 7.83
CA PHE A 186 -6.79 -48.43 8.14
C PHE A 186 -6.14 -48.11 9.52
N SER A 187 -4.85 -47.78 9.49
CA SER A 187 -4.15 -47.17 10.62
C SER A 187 -3.84 -45.73 10.27
N VAL A 188 -4.19 -44.82 11.17
CA VAL A 188 -3.86 -43.38 11.01
C VAL A 188 -2.37 -43.18 10.83
N ALA A 189 -1.53 -44.00 11.40
CA ALA A 189 -0.08 -44.01 11.25
C ALA A 189 0.39 -44.44 9.84
N GLY A 190 -0.35 -45.39 9.20
CA GLY A 190 -0.06 -45.84 7.83
C GLY A 190 -0.46 -44.81 6.74
N ILE A 191 -1.41 -43.92 7.06
CA ILE A 191 -1.86 -42.85 6.17
C ILE A 191 -0.83 -41.67 6.14
N MET A 192 -0.12 -41.45 7.25
CA MET A 192 0.83 -40.36 7.40
C MET A 192 2.21 -40.68 6.83
N THR A 193 2.28 -40.97 5.52
CA THR A 193 3.58 -41.17 4.85
C THR A 193 4.38 -39.87 4.78
N PRO A 194 5.74 -39.93 4.80
CA PRO A 194 6.57 -38.73 4.63
C PRO A 194 6.26 -37.96 3.33
N GLY A 195 5.90 -38.69 2.25
CA GLY A 195 5.49 -38.09 0.97
C GLY A 195 4.21 -37.28 1.07
N LEU A 196 3.16 -37.84 1.67
CA LEU A 196 1.88 -37.14 1.87
C LEU A 196 2.04 -35.93 2.81
N LEU A 197 2.78 -36.11 3.93
CA LEU A 197 3.08 -34.98 4.83
C LEU A 197 3.83 -33.87 4.11
N GLY A 198 4.86 -34.22 3.32
CA GLY A 198 5.60 -33.26 2.50
C GLY A 198 4.71 -32.52 1.49
N ALA A 199 3.81 -33.24 0.81
CA ALA A 199 2.87 -32.66 -0.14
C ALA A 199 1.87 -31.70 0.55
N LEU A 200 1.32 -32.07 1.70
CA LEU A 200 0.42 -31.22 2.47
C LEU A 200 1.12 -29.96 3.01
N VAL A 201 2.35 -30.09 3.49
CA VAL A 201 3.18 -28.97 3.94
C VAL A 201 3.46 -28.03 2.77
N LEU A 202 3.84 -28.57 1.61
CA LEU A 202 4.05 -27.79 0.39
C LEU A 202 2.79 -27.03 -0.04
N LEU A 203 1.64 -27.72 0.00
CA LEU A 203 0.34 -27.12 -0.33
C LEU A 203 0.01 -25.95 0.60
N ALA A 204 0.29 -26.09 1.90
CA ALA A 204 0.04 -25.06 2.90
C ALA A 204 1.00 -23.85 2.78
N ILE A 205 2.27 -24.11 2.49
CA ILE A 205 3.33 -23.08 2.45
C ILE A 205 3.41 -22.39 1.09
N PHE A 206 3.00 -23.06 -0.01
CA PHE A 206 3.13 -22.55 -1.38
C PHE A 206 2.54 -21.13 -1.58
N PRO A 207 1.32 -20.79 -1.11
CA PRO A 207 0.79 -19.45 -1.27
C PRO A 207 1.63 -18.37 -0.59
N TRP A 208 2.21 -18.71 0.56
CA TRP A 208 3.08 -17.80 1.31
C TRP A 208 4.43 -17.59 0.61
N LEU A 209 5.05 -18.66 0.12
CA LEU A 209 6.30 -18.59 -0.68
C LEU A 209 6.09 -17.81 -1.97
N ALA A 210 5.01 -18.08 -2.69
CA ALA A 210 4.67 -17.36 -3.92
C ALA A 210 4.52 -15.86 -3.65
N ARG A 211 3.81 -15.49 -2.57
CA ARG A 211 3.64 -14.09 -2.15
C ARG A 211 4.98 -13.43 -1.79
N ALA A 212 5.86 -14.13 -1.08
CA ALA A 212 7.18 -13.61 -0.71
C ALA A 212 8.04 -13.31 -1.95
N VAL A 213 8.08 -14.25 -2.91
CA VAL A 213 8.82 -14.09 -4.18
C VAL A 213 8.26 -12.91 -4.99
N ILE A 214 6.94 -12.80 -5.11
CA ILE A 214 6.29 -11.70 -5.83
C ILE A 214 6.62 -10.35 -5.20
N ASN A 215 6.49 -10.23 -3.87
CA ASN A 215 6.80 -8.99 -3.15
C ASN A 215 8.27 -8.59 -3.38
N GLN A 216 9.19 -9.53 -3.37
CA GLN A 216 10.61 -9.29 -3.63
C GLN A 216 10.86 -8.80 -5.06
N VAL A 217 10.23 -9.44 -6.06
CA VAL A 217 10.36 -9.06 -7.48
C VAL A 217 9.73 -7.69 -7.75
N GLN A 218 8.54 -7.44 -7.20
CA GLN A 218 7.86 -6.14 -7.31
C GLN A 218 8.66 -5.01 -6.65
N GLY A 219 9.20 -5.27 -5.45
CA GLY A 219 10.06 -4.33 -4.75
C GLY A 219 11.30 -3.96 -5.58
N ARG A 220 12.00 -4.96 -6.14
CA ARG A 220 13.16 -4.74 -7.02
C ARG A 220 12.79 -3.94 -8.28
N ARG A 221 11.67 -4.26 -8.94
CA ARG A 221 11.21 -3.52 -10.14
C ARG A 221 10.84 -2.08 -9.81
N ALA A 222 10.13 -1.83 -8.71
CA ALA A 222 9.80 -0.47 -8.26
C ALA A 222 11.06 0.33 -7.95
N LEU A 223 12.05 -0.30 -7.33
CA LEU A 223 13.33 0.32 -7.02
C LEU A 223 14.10 0.69 -8.30
N MET A 224 14.20 -0.24 -9.27
CA MET A 224 14.86 0.00 -10.55
C MET A 224 14.18 1.12 -11.36
N LYS A 225 12.84 1.17 -11.35
CA LYS A 225 12.09 2.25 -12.02
C LYS A 225 12.38 3.61 -11.39
N ARG A 226 12.54 3.68 -10.05
CA ARG A 226 12.89 4.91 -9.32
C ARG A 226 14.37 5.27 -9.48
N ALA A 227 15.23 4.31 -9.76
CA ALA A 227 16.66 4.52 -9.96
C ALA A 227 17.00 5.35 -11.21
N LYS A 228 16.07 5.51 -12.16
CA LYS A 228 16.25 6.30 -13.40
C LYS A 228 17.58 6.00 -14.12
N GLY A 229 17.99 4.74 -14.17
CA GLY A 229 19.24 4.30 -14.77
C GLY A 229 20.50 4.44 -13.89
N ARG A 230 20.37 4.97 -12.66
CA ARG A 230 21.50 5.03 -11.70
C ARG A 230 21.70 3.69 -11.01
N ALA A 231 22.95 3.25 -10.91
CA ALA A 231 23.29 2.03 -10.18
C ALA A 231 23.27 2.26 -8.66
N LYS A 232 22.95 1.22 -7.91
CA LYS A 232 23.09 1.28 -6.45
C LYS A 232 24.57 1.41 -6.09
N PRO A 233 25.00 2.39 -5.26
CA PRO A 233 26.37 2.52 -4.81
C PRO A 233 26.86 1.26 -4.06
N ASN A 234 28.10 0.85 -4.31
CA ASN A 234 28.71 -0.26 -3.56
C ASN A 234 29.04 0.13 -2.11
N LYS A 235 29.33 1.41 -1.89
CA LYS A 235 29.59 2.00 -0.59
C LYS A 235 28.80 3.31 -0.50
N PHE A 236 28.11 3.52 0.62
CA PHE A 236 27.35 4.73 0.89
C PHE A 236 28.19 5.74 1.68
N ASP A 237 27.94 7.03 1.43
CA ASP A 237 28.53 8.12 2.20
C ASP A 237 27.96 8.15 3.60
N ASP A 238 26.66 7.86 3.75
CA ASP A 238 25.91 7.85 4.98
C ASP A 238 25.11 6.54 5.18
N ASN A 239 24.77 6.21 6.41
CA ASN A 239 23.77 5.18 6.69
C ASN A 239 22.35 5.72 6.49
N LEU A 240 22.16 7.01 6.81
CA LEU A 240 20.88 7.69 6.81
C LEU A 240 21.03 9.14 6.36
N ILE A 241 20.22 9.54 5.38
CA ILE A 241 19.98 10.96 5.06
C ILE A 241 18.56 11.31 5.52
N VAL A 242 18.44 12.40 6.27
CA VAL A 242 17.17 12.94 6.75
C VAL A 242 16.93 14.29 6.07
N ILE A 243 15.81 14.44 5.38
CA ILE A 243 15.44 15.66 4.66
C ILE A 243 14.37 16.40 5.44
N GLY A 244 14.75 17.52 6.04
CA GLY A 244 13.93 18.41 6.87
C GLY A 244 14.34 18.36 8.35
N GLY A 245 14.67 19.52 8.91
CA GLY A 245 15.08 19.73 10.29
C GLY A 245 13.93 20.09 11.24
N GLY A 246 12.71 19.64 10.96
CA GLY A 246 11.57 19.74 11.86
C GLY A 246 11.52 18.58 12.86
N ALA A 247 10.47 18.50 13.69
CA ALA A 247 10.35 17.53 14.79
C ALA A 247 10.63 16.08 14.37
N ALA A 248 10.08 15.61 13.24
CA ALA A 248 10.29 14.26 12.73
C ALA A 248 11.75 14.03 12.30
N GLY A 249 12.37 15.01 11.63
CA GLY A 249 13.74 14.91 11.18
C GLY A 249 14.74 14.97 12.33
N LEU A 250 14.54 15.86 13.28
CA LEU A 250 15.36 15.99 14.46
C LEU A 250 15.37 14.70 15.29
N VAL A 251 14.19 14.16 15.60
CA VAL A 251 14.07 12.90 16.35
C VAL A 251 14.71 11.73 15.59
N SER A 252 14.46 11.62 14.27
CA SER A 252 15.05 10.56 13.46
C SER A 252 16.58 10.64 13.44
N SER A 253 17.13 11.85 13.36
CA SER A 253 18.57 12.10 13.35
C SER A 253 19.23 11.75 14.69
N ILE A 254 18.62 12.13 15.81
CA ILE A 254 19.11 11.76 17.16
C ILE A 254 19.12 10.24 17.33
N ILE A 255 18.01 9.58 17.00
CA ILE A 255 17.91 8.11 17.11
C ILE A 255 18.97 7.43 16.24
N GLY A 256 19.11 7.89 14.99
CA GLY A 256 20.12 7.36 14.07
C GLY A 256 21.55 7.51 14.63
N SER A 257 21.89 8.70 15.15
CA SER A 257 23.19 8.96 15.72
C SER A 257 23.42 8.16 17.03
N ALA A 258 22.42 8.02 17.89
CA ALA A 258 22.50 7.26 19.12
C ALA A 258 22.86 5.78 18.90
N VAL A 259 22.41 5.18 17.77
CA VAL A 259 22.82 3.82 17.36
C VAL A 259 24.12 3.81 16.52
N LYS A 260 24.87 4.92 16.52
CA LYS A 260 26.15 5.09 15.81
C LYS A 260 26.04 4.96 14.28
N ALA A 261 24.89 5.24 13.72
CA ALA A 261 24.75 5.40 12.28
C ALA A 261 25.36 6.74 11.85
N LYS A 262 25.99 6.76 10.68
CA LYS A 262 26.41 8.01 10.04
C LYS A 262 25.19 8.69 9.45
N VAL A 263 24.78 9.83 10.02
CA VAL A 263 23.56 10.56 9.69
C VAL A 263 23.88 11.91 9.11
N THR A 264 23.27 12.26 7.99
CA THR A 264 23.24 13.63 7.44
C THR A 264 21.81 14.16 7.50
N LEU A 265 21.63 15.29 8.20
CA LEU A 265 20.39 16.06 8.27
C LEU A 265 20.49 17.26 7.32
N ILE A 266 19.49 17.40 6.43
CA ILE A 266 19.45 18.50 5.44
C ILE A 266 18.27 19.40 5.77
N GLU A 267 18.52 20.68 6.05
CA GLU A 267 17.48 21.68 6.28
C GLU A 267 17.66 22.87 5.34
N LYS A 268 16.56 23.34 4.73
CA LYS A 268 16.61 24.43 3.76
C LYS A 268 16.34 25.82 4.34
N HIS A 269 15.73 25.90 5.52
CA HIS A 269 15.31 27.17 6.14
C HIS A 269 15.84 27.29 7.57
N LYS A 270 15.05 26.82 8.55
CA LYS A 270 15.36 26.94 9.98
C LYS A 270 15.22 25.60 10.66
N MET A 271 16.20 25.28 11.50
CA MET A 271 16.11 24.14 12.40
C MET A 271 14.89 24.26 13.35
N GLY A 272 14.40 23.14 13.85
CA GLY A 272 13.19 23.07 14.68
C GLY A 272 11.88 23.00 13.87
N GLY A 273 11.92 23.37 12.58
CA GLY A 273 10.75 23.34 11.68
C GLY A 273 9.55 24.08 12.24
N ASP A 274 8.34 23.60 11.90
CA ASP A 274 7.10 24.26 12.32
C ASP A 274 6.90 24.22 13.84
N CYS A 275 7.30 23.13 14.50
CA CYS A 275 7.10 22.99 15.94
C CYS A 275 7.74 24.13 16.74
N LEU A 276 9.00 24.43 16.46
CA LEU A 276 9.73 25.51 17.13
C LEU A 276 9.29 26.89 16.62
N ASN A 277 9.21 27.06 15.30
CA ASN A 277 9.14 28.41 14.71
C ASN A 277 7.72 28.95 14.54
N THR A 278 6.74 28.08 14.23
CA THR A 278 5.38 28.52 13.84
C THR A 278 4.26 27.67 14.44
N GLY A 279 4.57 26.65 15.24
CA GLY A 279 3.61 25.69 15.75
C GLY A 279 3.57 25.60 17.27
N CYS A 280 4.10 24.49 17.80
CA CYS A 280 3.93 24.10 19.21
C CYS A 280 4.44 25.14 20.22
N VAL A 281 5.64 25.67 20.01
CA VAL A 281 6.25 26.60 20.95
C VAL A 281 5.53 27.94 20.99
N PRO A 282 5.35 28.65 19.85
CA PRO A 282 4.66 29.92 19.85
C PRO A 282 3.17 29.80 20.23
N SER A 283 2.46 28.75 19.80
CA SER A 283 1.05 28.57 20.16
C SER A 283 0.86 28.34 21.65
N LYS A 284 1.70 27.52 22.30
CA LYS A 284 1.62 27.29 23.75
C LYS A 284 1.94 28.54 24.55
N ALA A 285 2.92 29.33 24.12
CA ALA A 285 3.25 30.61 24.77
C ALA A 285 2.06 31.59 24.68
N LEU A 286 1.44 31.72 23.50
CA LEU A 286 0.28 32.59 23.29
C LEU A 286 -0.95 32.10 24.09
N ILE A 287 -1.26 30.80 24.03
CA ILE A 287 -2.39 30.20 24.76
C ILE A 287 -2.21 30.37 26.28
N HIS A 288 -0.97 30.20 26.77
CA HIS A 288 -0.68 30.40 28.19
C HIS A 288 -0.90 31.87 28.63
N ALA A 289 -0.39 32.82 27.86
CA ALA A 289 -0.64 34.24 28.13
C ALA A 289 -2.12 34.61 28.09
N ALA A 290 -2.83 34.09 27.08
CA ALA A 290 -4.28 34.27 26.94
C ALA A 290 -5.05 33.64 28.13
N LYS A 291 -4.61 32.50 28.62
CA LYS A 291 -5.21 31.88 29.81
C LYS A 291 -5.02 32.75 31.04
N ILE A 292 -3.82 33.28 31.29
CA ILE A 292 -3.56 34.19 32.42
C ILE A 292 -4.50 35.43 32.34
N ALA A 293 -4.61 36.03 31.15
CA ALA A 293 -5.48 37.19 30.97
C ALA A 293 -6.96 36.84 31.31
N HIS A 294 -7.43 35.70 30.82
CA HIS A 294 -8.78 35.22 31.09
C HIS A 294 -9.00 34.93 32.59
N ASP A 295 -8.10 34.18 33.21
CA ASP A 295 -8.21 33.81 34.65
C ASP A 295 -8.19 35.03 35.52
N THR A 296 -7.38 36.06 35.20
CA THR A 296 -7.36 37.32 35.90
C THR A 296 -8.71 38.04 35.78
N GLN A 297 -9.30 38.11 34.57
CA GLN A 297 -10.63 38.72 34.40
C GLN A 297 -11.71 37.95 35.17
N GLN A 298 -11.64 36.61 35.20
CA GLN A 298 -12.58 35.78 35.99
C GLN A 298 -12.39 36.03 37.51
N GLY A 299 -11.15 36.24 37.97
CA GLY A 299 -10.86 36.62 39.37
C GLY A 299 -11.59 37.90 39.81
N PHE A 300 -11.63 38.92 38.93
CA PHE A 300 -12.39 40.13 39.22
C PHE A 300 -13.93 39.88 39.23
N LYS A 301 -14.45 39.09 38.25
CA LYS A 301 -15.88 38.77 38.17
C LYS A 301 -16.37 37.91 39.33
N SER A 302 -15.52 37.03 39.87
CA SER A 302 -15.86 36.14 40.99
C SER A 302 -15.66 36.79 42.38
N GLY A 303 -15.17 38.02 42.42
CA GLY A 303 -14.91 38.71 43.68
C GLY A 303 -13.62 38.27 44.43
N LEU A 304 -12.80 37.42 43.76
CA LEU A 304 -11.51 36.99 44.30
C LEU A 304 -10.43 38.08 44.23
N LEU A 305 -10.59 38.98 43.25
CA LEU A 305 -9.74 40.18 43.11
C LEU A 305 -10.60 41.42 43.30
N MET A 306 -10.13 42.36 44.15
CA MET A 306 -10.87 43.63 44.40
C MET A 306 -10.73 44.57 43.22
N ASN A 307 -11.88 45.13 42.77
CA ASN A 307 -11.92 46.18 41.77
C ASN A 307 -11.99 47.54 42.49
N ASP A 308 -10.91 47.94 43.12
CA ASP A 308 -10.75 49.24 43.75
C ASP A 308 -10.27 50.27 42.73
N GLN A 309 -10.56 51.54 42.96
CA GLN A 309 -10.16 52.66 42.06
C GLN A 309 -8.63 52.72 41.84
N SER A 310 -7.86 52.13 42.73
CA SER A 310 -6.40 51.95 42.60
C SER A 310 -5.97 50.74 41.76
N CYS A 311 -6.89 49.76 41.54
CA CYS A 311 -6.61 48.53 40.76
C CYS A 311 -7.43 48.60 39.44
N ARG A 312 -6.84 49.20 38.42
CA ARG A 312 -7.41 49.16 37.08
C ARG A 312 -7.47 47.71 36.55
N GLN A 313 -8.58 47.36 35.88
CA GLN A 313 -8.62 46.07 35.17
C GLN A 313 -7.39 45.96 34.30
N PRO A 314 -6.65 44.81 34.33
CA PRO A 314 -5.48 44.64 33.52
C PRO A 314 -5.84 44.74 32.05
N GLN A 315 -5.18 45.68 31.37
CA GLN A 315 -5.27 45.78 29.91
C GLN A 315 -4.21 44.90 29.31
N VAL A 316 -4.60 44.17 28.24
CA VAL A 316 -3.66 43.31 27.50
C VAL A 316 -2.76 44.20 26.64
N ASP A 317 -1.48 44.20 26.89
CA ASP A 317 -0.46 44.73 25.98
C ASP A 317 -0.06 43.62 25.00
N PHE A 318 -0.74 43.55 23.86
CA PHE A 318 -0.51 42.50 22.86
C PHE A 318 0.90 42.48 22.32
N LYS A 319 1.56 43.63 22.24
CA LYS A 319 2.98 43.71 21.80
C LYS A 319 3.90 43.00 22.77
N GLN A 320 3.65 43.13 24.08
CA GLN A 320 4.43 42.41 25.10
C GLN A 320 4.08 40.91 25.10
N VAL A 321 2.84 40.53 24.83
CA VAL A 321 2.45 39.14 24.65
C VAL A 321 3.23 38.50 23.49
N MET A 322 3.25 39.19 22.32
CA MET A 322 3.99 38.69 21.15
C MET A 322 5.51 38.68 21.40
N LYS A 323 6.04 39.64 22.16
CA LYS A 323 7.43 39.58 22.61
C LYS A 323 7.72 38.34 23.46
N HIS A 324 6.82 38.02 24.41
CA HIS A 324 6.93 36.80 25.22
C HIS A 324 6.92 35.52 24.35
N VAL A 325 6.09 35.48 23.32
CA VAL A 325 6.04 34.39 22.35
C VAL A 325 7.39 34.22 21.64
N HIS A 326 7.97 35.31 21.13
CA HIS A 326 9.27 35.28 20.46
C HIS A 326 10.42 34.94 21.44
N ASP A 327 10.38 35.43 22.67
CA ASP A 327 11.38 35.08 23.68
C ASP A 327 11.29 33.60 24.04
N SER A 328 10.09 33.00 24.05
CA SER A 328 9.93 31.56 24.26
C SER A 328 10.53 30.73 23.11
N ILE A 329 10.36 31.18 21.85
CA ILE A 329 11.02 30.53 20.71
C ILE A 329 12.55 30.57 20.89
N LYS A 330 13.11 31.75 21.18
CA LYS A 330 14.55 31.94 21.38
C LYS A 330 15.11 31.09 22.53
N ALA A 331 14.34 30.90 23.58
CA ALA A 331 14.75 30.06 24.72
C ALA A 331 14.87 28.57 24.36
N ILE A 332 14.06 28.09 23.43
CA ILE A 332 14.06 26.70 22.97
C ILE A 332 15.01 26.45 21.78
N GLU A 333 15.25 27.47 20.94
CA GLU A 333 16.07 27.40 19.71
C GLU A 333 17.42 26.66 19.92
N PRO A 334 18.20 26.86 21.01
CA PRO A 334 19.47 26.16 21.23
C PRO A 334 19.30 24.63 21.30
N HIS A 335 18.12 24.13 21.71
CA HIS A 335 17.85 22.70 21.78
C HIS A 335 17.67 22.04 20.41
N ASP A 336 17.36 22.82 19.38
CA ASP A 336 17.15 22.36 18.00
C ASP A 336 18.24 22.93 17.06
N SER A 337 19.34 23.48 17.59
CA SER A 337 20.39 24.14 16.81
C SER A 337 21.29 23.15 16.05
N VAL A 338 21.95 23.65 15.01
CA VAL A 338 22.94 22.91 14.22
C VAL A 338 24.08 22.44 15.13
N GLU A 339 24.60 23.33 15.97
CA GLU A 339 25.73 23.07 16.88
C GLU A 339 25.43 21.90 17.82
N ARG A 340 24.19 21.84 18.36
CA ARG A 340 23.79 20.73 19.22
C ARG A 340 23.77 19.42 18.46
N TYR A 341 23.18 19.40 17.24
CA TYR A 341 23.08 18.18 16.46
C TYR A 341 24.43 17.69 15.97
N GLU A 342 25.32 18.57 15.59
CA GLU A 342 26.72 18.23 15.28
C GLU A 342 27.46 17.69 16.52
N GLY A 343 27.25 18.27 17.68
CA GLY A 343 27.74 17.73 18.93
C GLY A 343 27.20 16.33 19.27
N LEU A 344 26.05 15.96 18.77
CA LEU A 344 25.46 14.62 18.88
C LEU A 344 25.95 13.66 17.78
N GLY A 345 26.82 14.10 16.84
CA GLY A 345 27.38 13.27 15.79
C GLY A 345 26.55 13.21 14.52
N VAL A 346 25.59 14.13 14.34
CA VAL A 346 24.82 14.30 13.10
C VAL A 346 25.53 15.33 12.22
N SER A 347 25.79 15.01 10.95
CA SER A 347 26.25 16.00 9.97
C SER A 347 25.07 16.87 9.51
N CYS A 348 25.15 18.19 9.73
CA CYS A 348 24.10 19.10 9.30
C CYS A 348 24.48 19.80 7.99
N ALA A 349 23.55 19.82 7.03
CA ALA A 349 23.72 20.51 5.76
C ALA A 349 22.56 21.51 5.56
N THR A 350 22.92 22.79 5.32
CA THR A 350 21.94 23.82 5.00
C THR A 350 21.80 23.95 3.50
N GLY A 351 20.60 23.61 2.99
CA GLY A 351 20.36 23.65 1.53
C GLY A 351 19.07 22.93 1.14
N GLN A 352 18.71 23.05 -0.12
CA GLN A 352 17.55 22.37 -0.70
C GLN A 352 17.93 20.98 -1.17
N ALA A 353 17.24 19.97 -0.65
CA ALA A 353 17.43 18.57 -1.02
C ALA A 353 16.53 18.15 -2.18
N LYS A 354 17.09 17.38 -3.12
CA LYS A 354 16.37 16.75 -4.22
C LYS A 354 16.76 15.28 -4.33
N ILE A 355 15.81 14.38 -4.18
CA ILE A 355 16.03 12.94 -4.36
C ILE A 355 16.19 12.66 -5.85
N ILE A 356 17.38 12.22 -6.28
CA ILE A 356 17.72 11.93 -7.67
C ILE A 356 17.74 10.43 -8.00
N SER A 357 17.89 9.59 -6.97
CA SER A 357 17.73 8.14 -7.03
C SER A 357 17.24 7.59 -5.69
N PRO A 358 16.91 6.29 -5.55
CA PRO A 358 16.56 5.70 -4.25
C PRO A 358 17.67 5.78 -3.19
N TRP A 359 18.87 6.11 -3.60
CA TRP A 359 20.06 6.11 -2.73
C TRP A 359 20.80 7.44 -2.71
N GLU A 360 20.46 8.40 -3.58
CA GLU A 360 21.20 9.63 -3.76
C GLU A 360 20.31 10.86 -3.63
N VAL A 361 20.84 11.83 -2.92
CA VAL A 361 20.23 13.14 -2.72
C VAL A 361 21.20 14.21 -3.21
N GLU A 362 20.73 15.07 -4.09
CA GLU A 362 21.39 16.29 -4.51
C GLU A 362 21.05 17.39 -3.51
N ILE A 363 22.04 18.04 -2.95
CA ILE A 363 21.92 19.15 -2.00
C ILE A 363 22.38 20.41 -2.71
N GLN A 364 21.48 21.35 -2.89
CA GLN A 364 21.81 22.68 -3.38
C GLN A 364 21.99 23.60 -2.17
N HIS A 365 23.23 23.90 -1.84
CA HIS A 365 23.59 24.74 -0.71
C HIS A 365 23.24 26.22 -0.99
N LEU A 366 23.09 27.02 0.08
CA LEU A 366 22.75 28.44 -0.01
C LEU A 366 23.85 29.27 -0.71
N ASP A 367 25.09 28.81 -0.70
CA ASP A 367 26.23 29.41 -1.40
C ASP A 367 26.30 29.05 -2.90
N GLY A 368 25.31 28.32 -3.42
CA GLY A 368 25.22 27.88 -4.82
C GLY A 368 25.98 26.57 -5.11
N ARG A 369 26.73 26.04 -4.19
CA ARG A 369 27.42 24.74 -4.35
C ARG A 369 26.41 23.62 -4.40
N VAL A 370 26.64 22.66 -5.32
CA VAL A 370 25.84 21.44 -5.45
C VAL A 370 26.65 20.24 -4.97
N GLU A 371 26.11 19.50 -4.03
CA GLU A 371 26.69 18.27 -3.48
C GLU A 371 25.74 17.08 -3.72
N ILE A 372 26.28 15.93 -4.11
CA ILE A 372 25.50 14.68 -4.19
C ILE A 372 26.01 13.76 -3.07
N ARG A 373 25.09 13.31 -2.24
CA ARG A 373 25.36 12.34 -1.17
C ARG A 373 24.54 11.09 -1.34
N SER A 374 25.13 9.97 -1.00
CA SER A 374 24.49 8.65 -1.06
C SER A 374 24.22 8.09 0.33
N ALA A 375 23.06 7.44 0.50
CA ALA A 375 22.72 6.77 1.76
C ALA A 375 22.00 5.44 1.54
N ALA A 376 22.16 4.53 2.51
CA ALA A 376 21.43 3.28 2.54
C ALA A 376 19.91 3.50 2.73
N ASN A 377 19.56 4.54 3.48
CA ASN A 377 18.18 4.93 3.78
C ASN A 377 18.01 6.44 3.68
N ILE A 378 16.83 6.89 3.23
CA ILE A 378 16.46 8.30 3.15
C ILE A 378 15.12 8.46 3.89
N ILE A 379 15.06 9.38 4.85
CA ILE A 379 13.84 9.79 5.52
C ILE A 379 13.41 11.14 4.97
N ILE A 380 12.16 11.23 4.52
CA ILE A 380 11.52 12.45 4.05
C ILE A 380 10.70 13.03 5.20
N ALA A 381 11.20 14.11 5.82
CA ALA A 381 10.60 14.78 6.97
C ALA A 381 10.35 16.27 6.68
N THR A 382 9.90 16.56 5.46
CA THR A 382 9.80 17.92 4.90
C THR A 382 8.64 18.76 5.45
N GLY A 383 7.82 18.21 6.35
CA GLY A 383 6.65 18.88 6.92
C GLY A 383 5.57 19.20 5.90
N GLY A 384 4.73 20.16 6.22
CA GLY A 384 3.66 20.66 5.38
C GLY A 384 3.58 22.18 5.41
N ARG A 385 2.68 22.78 4.63
CA ARG A 385 2.34 24.18 4.68
C ARG A 385 0.83 24.37 4.66
N PRO A 386 0.32 25.44 5.28
CA PRO A 386 -1.10 25.77 5.21
C PRO A 386 -1.54 25.95 3.75
N ARG A 387 -2.64 25.30 3.37
CA ARG A 387 -3.24 25.52 2.06
C ARG A 387 -4.25 26.66 2.16
N LEU A 388 -4.06 27.68 1.35
CA LEU A 388 -5.05 28.74 1.20
C LEU A 388 -6.25 28.24 0.39
N PRO A 389 -7.49 28.50 0.83
CA PRO A 389 -8.67 28.23 0.03
C PRO A 389 -8.75 29.22 -1.15
N GLU A 390 -9.32 28.76 -2.26
CA GLU A 390 -9.57 29.61 -3.44
C GLU A 390 -10.86 30.42 -3.21
N ILE A 391 -10.73 31.53 -2.45
CA ILE A 391 -11.85 32.45 -2.18
C ILE A 391 -11.58 33.72 -2.98
N PRO A 392 -12.48 34.13 -3.91
CA PRO A 392 -12.34 35.37 -4.65
C PRO A 392 -12.20 36.57 -3.71
N GLY A 393 -11.18 37.40 -3.94
CA GLY A 393 -10.89 38.59 -3.14
C GLY A 393 -10.03 38.37 -1.90
N LEU A 394 -9.64 37.13 -1.59
CA LEU A 394 -8.77 36.84 -0.44
C LEU A 394 -7.41 37.57 -0.58
N GLU A 395 -6.91 37.69 -1.81
CA GLU A 395 -5.67 38.39 -2.13
C GLU A 395 -5.72 39.92 -1.91
N GLN A 396 -6.92 40.49 -1.75
CA GLN A 396 -7.14 41.93 -1.56
C GLN A 396 -7.21 42.33 -0.08
N ILE A 397 -7.20 41.38 0.83
CA ILE A 397 -7.27 41.62 2.27
C ILE A 397 -6.03 41.10 3.00
N THR A 398 -5.75 41.66 4.18
CA THR A 398 -4.74 41.13 5.06
C THR A 398 -5.25 39.84 5.69
N TYR A 399 -4.54 38.74 5.46
CA TYR A 399 -4.83 37.45 6.11
C TYR A 399 -3.56 36.84 6.71
N TYR A 400 -3.77 35.98 7.67
CA TYR A 400 -2.71 35.24 8.32
C TYR A 400 -2.97 33.74 8.22
N THR A 401 -1.90 32.98 8.20
CA THR A 401 -1.91 31.53 8.32
C THR A 401 -1.23 31.11 9.60
N SER A 402 -1.23 29.82 9.95
CA SER A 402 -0.44 29.30 11.07
C SER A 402 1.05 29.61 10.96
N ASP A 403 1.57 29.84 9.74
CA ASP A 403 2.99 30.20 9.50
C ASP A 403 3.25 31.70 9.73
N THR A 404 2.29 32.56 9.48
CA THR A 404 2.50 34.03 9.39
C THR A 404 1.90 34.81 10.55
N LEU A 405 0.96 34.25 11.31
CA LEU A 405 0.27 34.97 12.39
C LEU A 405 1.22 35.47 13.49
N TRP A 406 2.40 34.86 13.63
CA TRP A 406 3.43 35.24 14.61
C TRP A 406 4.10 36.56 14.31
N GLN A 407 3.83 37.16 13.14
CA GLN A 407 4.32 38.49 12.74
C GLN A 407 3.35 39.61 13.15
N MET A 408 2.18 39.28 13.76
CA MET A 408 1.24 40.29 14.23
C MET A 408 1.88 41.15 15.33
N THR A 409 1.71 42.46 15.17
CA THR A 409 2.20 43.46 16.15
C THR A 409 1.06 44.09 16.95
N GLU A 410 -0.17 43.98 16.46
CA GLU A 410 -1.37 44.55 17.07
C GLU A 410 -2.48 43.53 17.16
N LEU A 411 -3.25 43.57 18.25
CA LEU A 411 -4.42 42.72 18.42
C LEU A 411 -5.54 43.22 17.49
N PRO A 412 -6.06 42.40 16.58
CA PRO A 412 -7.18 42.79 15.73
C PRO A 412 -8.45 42.97 16.59
N LYS A 413 -9.26 44.00 16.33
CA LYS A 413 -10.56 44.19 17.00
C LYS A 413 -11.55 43.06 16.71
N ARG A 414 -11.52 42.56 15.46
CA ARG A 414 -12.33 41.42 15.00
C ARG A 414 -11.45 40.47 14.20
N LEU A 415 -11.60 39.20 14.49
CA LEU A 415 -10.84 38.14 13.83
C LEU A 415 -11.76 37.05 13.29
N LEU A 416 -11.83 36.89 12.00
CA LEU A 416 -12.52 35.76 11.37
C LEU A 416 -11.56 34.58 11.20
N VAL A 417 -11.91 33.42 11.79
CA VAL A 417 -11.15 32.18 11.70
C VAL A 417 -11.83 31.26 10.70
N LEU A 418 -11.14 30.96 9.60
CA LEU A 418 -11.60 30.01 8.58
C LEU A 418 -11.13 28.60 8.92
N GLY A 419 -12.05 27.76 9.37
CA GLY A 419 -11.84 26.37 9.73
C GLY A 419 -11.90 26.12 11.24
N ALA A 420 -12.62 25.07 11.61
CA ALA A 420 -12.83 24.62 12.99
C ALA A 420 -11.94 23.42 13.37
N GLY A 421 -10.75 23.33 12.78
CA GLY A 421 -9.73 22.37 13.18
C GLY A 421 -9.05 22.74 14.50
N PRO A 422 -8.21 21.87 15.09
CA PRO A 422 -7.56 22.12 16.40
C PRO A 422 -6.86 23.48 16.45
N ILE A 423 -6.07 23.82 15.43
CA ILE A 423 -5.33 25.11 15.38
C ILE A 423 -6.28 26.29 15.40
N GLY A 424 -7.35 26.25 14.58
CA GLY A 424 -8.33 27.33 14.50
C GLY A 424 -9.07 27.54 15.81
N CYS A 425 -9.49 26.45 16.48
CA CYS A 425 -10.18 26.51 17.76
C CYS A 425 -9.27 27.04 18.89
N GLU A 426 -8.04 26.52 19.00
CA GLU A 426 -7.09 26.89 20.03
C GLU A 426 -6.66 28.36 19.91
N LEU A 427 -6.27 28.78 18.71
CA LEU A 427 -5.83 30.15 18.48
C LEU A 427 -6.99 31.14 18.51
N GLY A 428 -8.15 30.81 17.95
CA GLY A 428 -9.35 31.63 18.03
C GLY A 428 -9.76 31.88 19.48
N GLN A 429 -9.73 30.84 20.33
CA GLN A 429 -9.97 31.01 21.78
C GLN A 429 -8.90 31.91 22.43
N ALA A 430 -7.62 31.74 22.06
CA ALA A 430 -6.56 32.56 22.62
C ALA A 430 -6.73 34.05 22.27
N PHE A 431 -7.02 34.38 21.00
CA PHE A 431 -7.27 35.75 20.56
C PHE A 431 -8.51 36.34 21.22
N SER A 432 -9.60 35.59 21.35
CA SER A 432 -10.80 36.03 22.05
C SER A 432 -10.52 36.35 23.55
N ARG A 433 -9.76 35.51 24.24
CA ARG A 433 -9.34 35.75 25.62
C ARG A 433 -8.42 36.98 25.79
N LEU A 434 -7.68 37.34 24.74
CA LEU A 434 -6.87 38.54 24.71
C LEU A 434 -7.68 39.82 24.36
N GLY A 435 -8.92 39.69 23.91
CA GLY A 435 -9.84 40.79 23.66
C GLY A 435 -10.20 41.04 22.19
N ALA A 436 -9.96 40.09 21.30
CA ALA A 436 -10.48 40.11 19.92
C ALA A 436 -11.91 39.52 19.89
N ASP A 437 -12.79 40.13 19.07
CA ASP A 437 -14.13 39.61 18.78
C ASP A 437 -14.12 38.64 17.61
#